data_9064a510c7798851067e11df3b56854d
#
_entry.id   9064a510c7798851067e11df3b56854d
#
_cell.length_a   1.000
_cell.length_b   1.000
_cell.length_c   1.000
_cell.angle_alpha   90.00
_cell.angle_beta   90.00
_cell.angle_gamma   90.00
#
_symmetry.space_group_name_H-M   'P 1'
#
loop_
_entity.id
_entity.type
_entity.pdbx_description
1 polymer ?
#
loop_
_entity_poly.entity_id
_entity_poly.type
_entity_poly.pdbx_seq_one_letter_code
_entity_poly.pdbx_strand_id
1 'polypeptide(L)'
;MADPALIKIAVEAAIQVAKDEESRKRLLAIILAPTIFLLILIAFILYLVTSPLSMLTGWLVGDEISVVEEFQRDYGFNQSIGIYDADYVAGSGQSYEGVTLGSEGETQVVYFSQFDERWRDQNYGPDKIGTHGCGPTSMSIVVSTLTGESVETPAMAQWAYDNGYCCPGNGSYHTLIPSAAANWGLQVESNLSAQGLVDALSSGKLVVAIMAKGHFTSGGHFIVLRGVTAEGKILVADPASIDRSNQEWEL
;
A
#
# COMPACT_ATOMS: atom_id res chain seq x y z
N MET A 1 -9.73 65.94 -20.22
CA MET A 1 -8.82 66.41 -19.16
C MET A 1 -9.62 66.43 -17.86
N ALA A 2 -9.09 65.90 -16.79
CA ALA A 2 -9.81 65.91 -15.51
C ALA A 2 -9.85 67.32 -14.94
N ASP A 3 -10.98 67.72 -14.35
CA ASP A 3 -11.19 68.99 -13.78
C ASP A 3 -10.17 69.29 -12.64
N PRO A 4 -9.41 70.39 -12.70
CA PRO A 4 -8.42 70.76 -11.68
C PRO A 4 -8.99 70.87 -10.26
N ALA A 5 -10.28 71.24 -10.14
CA ALA A 5 -10.97 71.33 -8.85
C ALA A 5 -11.21 69.90 -8.24
N LEU A 6 -11.56 68.93 -9.05
CA LEU A 6 -11.75 67.53 -8.61
C LEU A 6 -10.43 66.86 -8.22
N ILE A 7 -9.33 67.19 -8.92
CA ILE A 7 -8.01 66.73 -8.58
C ILE A 7 -7.58 67.22 -7.20
N LYS A 8 -7.81 68.51 -6.93
CA LYS A 8 -7.48 69.17 -5.64
C LYS A 8 -8.25 68.52 -4.49
N ILE A 9 -9.55 68.32 -4.66
CA ILE A 9 -10.40 67.66 -3.64
C ILE A 9 -9.96 66.27 -3.38
N ALA A 10 -9.60 65.47 -4.43
CA ALA A 10 -9.15 64.12 -4.29
C ALA A 10 -7.78 64.04 -3.56
N VAL A 11 -6.89 64.99 -3.83
CA VAL A 11 -5.57 65.06 -3.16
C VAL A 11 -5.73 65.46 -1.69
N GLU A 12 -6.60 66.45 -1.36
CA GLU A 12 -6.86 66.79 0.03
C GLU A 12 -7.51 65.68 0.82
N ALA A 13 -8.45 64.94 0.22
CA ALA A 13 -9.06 63.75 0.83
C ALA A 13 -8.02 62.65 1.06
N ALA A 14 -7.15 62.40 0.11
CA ALA A 14 -6.08 61.42 0.23
C ALA A 14 -5.07 61.77 1.35
N ILE A 15 -4.74 63.06 1.48
CA ILE A 15 -3.86 63.55 2.55
C ILE A 15 -4.53 63.40 3.92
N GLN A 16 -5.82 63.62 4.00
CA GLN A 16 -6.57 63.49 5.25
C GLN A 16 -6.70 62.04 5.70
N VAL A 17 -6.95 61.11 4.75
CA VAL A 17 -6.94 59.65 5.00
C VAL A 17 -5.55 59.17 5.41
N ALA A 18 -4.48 59.74 4.85
CA ALA A 18 -3.11 59.36 5.20
C ALA A 18 -2.68 59.81 6.61
N LYS A 19 -3.30 60.89 7.13
CA LYS A 19 -3.02 61.44 8.46
C LYS A 19 -3.80 60.73 9.58
N ASP A 20 -4.97 60.19 9.27
CA ASP A 20 -5.78 59.48 10.25
C ASP A 20 -5.42 57.97 10.26
N GLU A 21 -4.95 57.51 11.39
CA GLU A 21 -4.46 56.12 11.53
C GLU A 21 -5.59 55.09 11.32
N GLU A 22 -6.79 55.41 11.77
CA GLU A 22 -7.92 54.51 11.65
C GLU A 22 -8.43 54.41 10.20
N SER A 23 -8.52 55.55 9.51
CA SER A 23 -8.87 55.61 8.10
C SER A 23 -7.84 54.91 7.20
N ARG A 24 -6.57 55.02 7.55
CA ARG A 24 -5.49 54.33 6.86
C ARG A 24 -5.58 52.81 7.04
N LYS A 25 -5.87 52.33 8.26
CA LYS A 25 -6.08 50.91 8.54
C LYS A 25 -7.29 50.35 7.77
N ARG A 26 -8.39 51.13 7.71
CA ARG A 26 -9.58 50.75 6.94
C ARG A 26 -9.29 50.68 5.43
N LEU A 27 -8.58 51.67 4.88
CA LEU A 27 -8.20 51.69 3.47
C LEU A 27 -7.28 50.49 3.13
N LEU A 28 -6.29 50.21 3.98
CA LEU A 28 -5.42 49.05 3.84
C LEU A 28 -6.21 47.75 3.88
N ALA A 29 -7.17 47.62 4.79
CA ALA A 29 -8.02 46.43 4.88
C ALA A 29 -8.88 46.25 3.62
N ILE A 30 -9.45 47.33 3.07
CA ILE A 30 -10.26 47.29 1.84
C ILE A 30 -9.44 46.88 0.62
N ILE A 31 -8.16 47.25 0.56
CA ILE A 31 -7.27 46.92 -0.55
C ILE A 31 -6.66 45.53 -0.36
N LEU A 32 -6.20 45.18 0.87
CA LEU A 32 -5.50 43.94 1.16
C LEU A 32 -6.45 42.75 1.25
N ALA A 33 -7.66 42.93 1.78
CA ALA A 33 -8.58 41.80 1.95
C ALA A 33 -8.94 41.10 0.62
N PRO A 34 -9.30 41.82 -0.46
CA PRO A 34 -9.57 41.20 -1.75
C PRO A 34 -8.33 40.55 -2.36
N THR A 35 -7.14 41.17 -2.20
CA THR A 35 -5.90 40.61 -2.74
C THR A 35 -5.47 39.35 -2.02
N ILE A 36 -5.58 39.32 -0.69
CA ILE A 36 -5.33 38.12 0.12
C ILE A 36 -6.34 37.02 -0.24
N PHE A 37 -7.62 37.38 -0.35
CA PHE A 37 -8.65 36.43 -0.76
C PHE A 37 -8.37 35.83 -2.14
N LEU A 38 -7.95 36.66 -3.10
CA LEU A 38 -7.60 36.20 -4.44
C LEU A 38 -6.39 35.26 -4.41
N LEU A 39 -5.37 35.56 -3.61
CA LEU A 39 -4.19 34.71 -3.46
C LEU A 39 -4.55 33.36 -2.80
N ILE A 40 -5.42 33.38 -1.79
CA ILE A 40 -5.92 32.14 -1.17
C ILE A 40 -6.73 31.32 -2.18
N LEU A 41 -7.57 31.97 -2.98
CA LEU A 41 -8.35 31.30 -4.02
C LEU A 41 -7.46 30.68 -5.10
N ILE A 42 -6.42 31.40 -5.54
CA ILE A 42 -5.45 30.86 -6.50
C ILE A 42 -4.69 29.68 -5.91
N ALA A 43 -4.23 29.80 -4.66
CA ALA A 43 -3.55 28.70 -3.97
C ALA A 43 -4.46 27.48 -3.81
N PHE A 44 -5.74 27.71 -3.52
CA PHE A 44 -6.74 26.65 -3.42
C PHE A 44 -7.00 25.97 -4.78
N ILE A 45 -7.13 26.76 -5.86
CA ILE A 45 -7.29 26.21 -7.22
C ILE A 45 -6.04 25.42 -7.62
N LEU A 46 -4.84 25.93 -7.35
CA LEU A 46 -3.60 25.21 -7.63
C LEU A 46 -3.53 23.91 -6.82
N TYR A 47 -3.93 23.94 -5.56
CA TYR A 47 -4.05 22.74 -4.72
C TYR A 47 -5.02 21.73 -5.32
N LEU A 48 -6.20 22.15 -5.79
CA LEU A 48 -7.18 21.27 -6.43
C LEU A 48 -6.66 20.65 -7.74
N VAL A 49 -5.88 21.40 -8.52
CA VAL A 49 -5.32 20.93 -9.80
C VAL A 49 -4.13 19.98 -9.58
N THR A 50 -3.38 20.19 -8.52
CA THR A 50 -2.18 19.40 -8.20
C THR A 50 -2.45 18.21 -7.27
N SER A 51 -3.58 18.23 -6.55
CA SER A 51 -3.98 17.12 -5.69
C SER A 51 -4.69 16.06 -6.52
N PRO A 52 -4.39 14.76 -6.29
CA PRO A 52 -5.14 13.69 -6.93
C PRO A 52 -6.64 13.85 -6.67
N LEU A 53 -7.44 13.71 -7.72
CA LEU A 53 -8.90 13.87 -7.65
C LEU A 53 -9.56 13.00 -6.57
N SER A 54 -8.92 11.90 -6.20
CA SER A 54 -9.31 10.99 -5.13
C SER A 54 -9.41 11.64 -3.75
N MET A 55 -8.57 12.65 -3.44
CA MET A 55 -8.67 13.39 -2.17
C MET A 55 -9.93 14.27 -2.09
N LEU A 56 -10.39 14.77 -3.24
CA LEU A 56 -11.59 15.60 -3.32
C LEU A 56 -12.88 14.80 -3.25
N THR A 57 -12.90 13.63 -3.85
CA THR A 57 -14.08 12.75 -3.81
C THR A 57 -14.31 12.16 -2.43
N GLY A 58 -13.25 11.84 -1.68
CA GLY A 58 -13.36 11.37 -0.30
C GLY A 58 -14.01 12.38 0.63
N TRP A 59 -13.62 13.66 0.52
CA TRP A 59 -14.19 14.73 1.36
C TRP A 59 -15.66 15.03 1.03
N LEU A 60 -16.08 14.81 -0.22
CA LEU A 60 -17.44 15.07 -0.68
C LEU A 60 -18.41 13.90 -0.47
N VAL A 61 -17.93 12.68 -0.33
CA VAL A 61 -18.79 11.47 -0.32
C VAL A 61 -18.92 10.81 1.04
N GLY A 62 -18.18 11.24 2.05
CA GLY A 62 -18.45 10.88 3.45
C GLY A 62 -18.14 9.43 3.88
N ASP A 63 -17.40 8.67 3.08
CA ASP A 63 -16.92 7.32 3.43
C ASP A 63 -15.39 7.31 3.44
N GLU A 64 -14.86 8.14 4.30
CA GLU A 64 -13.46 8.54 4.24
C GLU A 64 -12.47 7.50 4.71
N ILE A 65 -12.91 6.52 5.45
CA ILE A 65 -12.03 5.41 5.88
C ILE A 65 -11.50 4.67 4.67
N SER A 66 -12.32 4.50 3.66
CA SER A 66 -11.94 3.81 2.44
C SER A 66 -10.86 4.54 1.63
N VAL A 67 -10.85 5.87 1.63
CA VAL A 67 -9.91 6.66 0.80
C VAL A 67 -8.50 6.68 1.38
N VAL A 68 -8.39 6.81 2.69
CA VAL A 68 -7.08 6.72 3.36
C VAL A 68 -6.53 5.30 3.28
N GLU A 69 -7.38 4.32 3.44
CA GLU A 69 -7.05 2.91 3.30
C GLU A 69 -6.69 2.56 1.86
N GLU A 70 -7.42 3.07 0.88
CA GLU A 70 -7.14 2.89 -0.52
C GLU A 70 -5.84 3.59 -0.92
N PHE A 71 -5.62 4.81 -0.45
CA PHE A 71 -4.38 5.54 -0.65
C PHE A 71 -3.17 4.82 -0.02
N GLN A 72 -3.31 4.34 1.21
CA GLN A 72 -2.26 3.58 1.88
C GLN A 72 -1.95 2.28 1.12
N ARG A 73 -2.97 1.59 0.66
CA ARG A 73 -2.84 0.39 -0.14
C ARG A 73 -2.19 0.66 -1.49
N ASP A 74 -2.62 1.70 -2.21
CA ASP A 74 -2.15 2.03 -3.55
C ASP A 74 -0.73 2.59 -3.55
N TYR A 75 -0.30 3.21 -2.46
CA TYR A 75 1.03 3.78 -2.30
C TYR A 75 1.98 2.94 -1.43
N GLY A 76 1.65 1.67 -1.21
CA GLY A 76 2.57 0.73 -0.62
C GLY A 76 2.44 0.55 0.88
N PHE A 77 1.38 1.02 1.48
CA PHE A 77 1.07 0.70 2.85
C PHE A 77 0.26 -0.59 2.90
N ASN A 78 0.84 -1.63 3.44
CA ASN A 78 0.09 -2.83 3.70
C ASN A 78 -0.64 -2.69 5.01
N GLN A 79 -1.93 -2.91 4.94
CA GLN A 79 -2.68 -3.05 6.16
C GLN A 79 -2.49 -4.45 6.68
N SER A 80 -2.07 -4.52 7.85
CA SER A 80 -1.90 -5.63 8.56
C SER A 80 -2.77 -6.66 8.52
N ILE A 81 -2.04 -7.57 8.62
CA ILE A 81 -2.34 -8.61 8.81
C ILE A 81 -2.55 -9.29 10.12
N GLY A 82 -3.57 -9.12 10.68
CA GLY A 82 -3.91 -9.71 11.89
C GLY A 82 -3.98 -11.20 11.82
N ILE A 83 -4.36 -11.78 12.84
CA ILE A 83 -4.67 -13.18 12.94
C ILE A 83 -5.86 -13.49 12.07
N TYR A 84 -5.66 -14.35 11.13
CA TYR A 84 -6.64 -14.62 10.10
C TYR A 84 -7.62 -15.67 10.50
N ASP A 85 -7.13 -16.61 11.27
CA ASP A 85 -7.92 -17.76 11.74
C ASP A 85 -7.42 -18.11 13.15
N ALA A 86 -8.26 -17.85 14.14
CA ALA A 86 -7.91 -18.11 15.54
C ALA A 86 -7.68 -19.60 15.81
N ASP A 87 -8.41 -20.45 15.11
CA ASP A 87 -8.28 -21.90 15.25
C ASP A 87 -6.98 -22.38 14.59
N TYR A 88 -6.57 -21.73 13.50
CA TYR A 88 -5.31 -22.02 12.81
C TYR A 88 -4.10 -21.61 13.65
N VAL A 89 -4.17 -20.45 14.29
CA VAL A 89 -3.08 -19.98 15.18
C VAL A 89 -2.93 -20.87 16.40
N ALA A 90 -4.01 -21.35 16.95
CA ALA A 90 -4.01 -22.18 18.14
C ALA A 90 -3.45 -23.58 17.89
N GLY A 91 -3.51 -24.07 16.65
CA GLY A 91 -3.09 -25.44 16.30
C GLY A 91 -1.65 -25.59 15.82
N SER A 92 -0.91 -24.52 15.64
CA SER A 92 0.28 -24.56 14.81
C SER A 92 1.61 -24.84 15.54
N GLY A 93 1.71 -25.80 16.34
CA GLY A 93 3.02 -26.30 16.81
C GLY A 93 3.80 -27.12 15.77
N GLN A 94 3.52 -26.93 14.47
CA GLN A 94 4.09 -27.74 13.41
C GLN A 94 5.22 -27.03 12.67
N SER A 95 6.23 -27.80 12.28
CA SER A 95 7.27 -27.35 11.35
C SER A 95 6.86 -27.73 9.94
N TYR A 96 7.08 -26.81 9.00
CA TYR A 96 6.80 -27.02 7.57
C TYR A 96 8.09 -27.24 6.76
N GLU A 97 9.18 -27.58 7.42
CA GLU A 97 10.46 -27.84 6.76
C GLU A 97 10.35 -28.93 5.71
N GLY A 98 10.84 -28.64 4.51
CA GLY A 98 10.82 -29.59 3.39
C GLY A 98 9.46 -29.78 2.71
N VAL A 99 8.44 -29.05 3.12
CA VAL A 99 7.16 -29.07 2.42
C VAL A 99 7.29 -28.38 1.06
N THR A 100 6.90 -29.07 0.01
CA THR A 100 6.82 -28.54 -1.35
C THR A 100 5.40 -28.68 -1.86
N LEU A 101 4.83 -27.60 -2.36
CA LEU A 101 3.50 -27.61 -2.97
C LEU A 101 3.64 -27.70 -4.48
N GLY A 102 2.90 -28.59 -5.10
CA GLY A 102 2.84 -28.76 -6.54
C GLY A 102 1.96 -29.92 -6.95
N SER A 103 1.44 -29.85 -8.14
CA SER A 103 0.74 -30.91 -8.82
C SER A 103 1.07 -30.89 -10.32
N GLU A 104 0.58 -31.88 -11.06
CA GLU A 104 0.88 -32.01 -12.49
C GLU A 104 0.36 -30.77 -13.25
N GLY A 105 1.23 -30.12 -14.02
CA GLY A 105 0.88 -28.90 -14.80
C GLY A 105 1.00 -27.57 -14.07
N GLU A 106 1.50 -27.57 -12.81
CA GLU A 106 1.59 -26.39 -11.98
C GLU A 106 3.03 -26.14 -11.51
N THR A 107 3.33 -24.92 -11.11
CA THR A 107 4.63 -24.60 -10.53
C THR A 107 4.72 -25.16 -9.12
N GLN A 108 5.64 -26.09 -8.92
CA GLN A 108 6.03 -26.52 -7.58
C GLN A 108 6.74 -25.38 -6.87
N VAL A 109 6.38 -25.13 -5.61
CA VAL A 109 7.00 -24.07 -4.82
C VAL A 109 7.59 -24.62 -3.53
N VAL A 110 8.72 -24.06 -3.12
CA VAL A 110 9.26 -24.26 -1.77
C VAL A 110 8.33 -23.52 -0.83
N TYR A 111 7.63 -24.24 0.04
CA TYR A 111 6.64 -23.65 0.92
C TYR A 111 7.25 -23.24 2.26
N PHE A 112 6.95 -22.02 2.67
CA PHE A 112 7.23 -21.52 4.01
C PHE A 112 5.92 -21.04 4.65
N SER A 113 5.77 -21.31 5.97
CA SER A 113 4.66 -20.77 6.75
C SER A 113 5.17 -19.69 7.69
N GLN A 114 4.45 -18.57 7.76
CA GLN A 114 4.73 -17.54 8.76
C GLN A 114 4.49 -18.04 10.20
N PHE A 115 3.67 -19.10 10.35
CA PHE A 115 3.37 -19.72 11.64
C PHE A 115 4.30 -20.89 12.01
N ASP A 116 5.32 -21.17 11.21
CA ASP A 116 6.30 -22.19 11.53
C ASP A 116 6.91 -21.94 12.92
N GLU A 117 6.91 -22.96 13.80
CA GLU A 117 7.37 -22.84 15.17
C GLU A 117 8.83 -22.39 15.32
N ARG A 118 9.65 -22.62 14.29
CA ARG A 118 11.06 -22.20 14.26
C ARG A 118 11.23 -20.69 14.26
N TRP A 119 10.24 -19.93 13.76
CA TRP A 119 10.41 -18.49 13.60
C TRP A 119 9.17 -17.63 13.85
N ARG A 120 7.97 -18.16 14.03
CA ARG A 120 6.75 -17.36 14.23
C ARG A 120 6.86 -16.33 15.35
N ASP A 121 7.64 -16.65 16.39
CA ASP A 121 7.87 -15.79 17.55
C ASP A 121 9.11 -14.88 17.40
N GLN A 122 9.86 -15.02 16.30
CA GLN A 122 10.95 -14.11 15.97
C GLN A 122 10.43 -12.76 15.51
N ASN A 123 11.30 -11.75 15.61
CA ASN A 123 10.89 -10.38 15.29
C ASN A 123 10.89 -10.13 13.78
N TYR A 124 9.90 -9.35 13.34
CA TYR A 124 9.89 -8.63 12.09
C TYR A 124 9.75 -7.13 12.44
N GLY A 125 10.85 -6.45 12.58
CA GLY A 125 10.87 -5.13 13.19
C GLY A 125 10.34 -5.16 14.63
N PRO A 126 9.36 -4.32 14.99
CA PRO A 126 8.73 -4.33 16.31
C PRO A 126 7.71 -5.45 16.48
N ASP A 127 7.28 -6.08 15.40
CA ASP A 127 6.24 -7.09 15.38
C ASP A 127 6.82 -8.52 15.33
N LYS A 128 5.96 -9.52 15.24
CA LYS A 128 6.35 -10.93 15.12
C LYS A 128 6.10 -11.44 13.69
N ILE A 129 6.96 -12.35 13.23
CA ILE A 129 6.78 -13.01 11.93
C ILE A 129 5.40 -13.69 11.86
N GLY A 130 5.00 -14.41 12.89
CA GLY A 130 3.71 -15.11 12.92
C GLY A 130 2.51 -14.18 12.74
N THR A 131 2.60 -12.93 13.15
CA THR A 131 1.48 -12.00 13.07
C THR A 131 1.55 -11.03 11.89
N HIS A 132 2.76 -10.68 11.45
CA HIS A 132 2.97 -9.61 10.46
C HIS A 132 3.90 -10.03 9.30
N GLY A 133 4.32 -11.30 9.25
CA GLY A 133 5.35 -11.79 8.34
C GLY A 133 4.85 -12.31 6.99
N CYS A 134 3.60 -12.12 6.61
CA CYS A 134 3.08 -12.67 5.34
C CYS A 134 3.84 -12.16 4.11
N GLY A 135 4.23 -10.88 4.09
CA GLY A 135 5.02 -10.29 3.01
C GLY A 135 6.39 -10.96 2.86
N PRO A 136 7.25 -10.93 3.89
CA PRO A 136 8.53 -11.65 3.86
C PRO A 136 8.38 -13.14 3.57
N THR A 137 7.39 -13.83 4.15
CA THR A 137 7.19 -15.26 3.91
C THR A 137 6.80 -15.54 2.45
N SER A 138 5.93 -14.73 1.87
CA SER A 138 5.59 -14.83 0.44
C SER A 138 6.82 -14.63 -0.44
N MET A 139 7.68 -13.65 -0.11
CA MET A 139 8.91 -13.44 -0.86
C MET A 139 9.95 -14.54 -0.63
N SER A 140 10.01 -15.15 0.54
CA SER A 140 10.81 -16.36 0.77
C SER A 140 10.37 -17.51 -0.16
N ILE A 141 9.06 -17.73 -0.29
CA ILE A 141 8.51 -18.74 -1.20
C ILE A 141 8.94 -18.44 -2.65
N VAL A 142 8.73 -17.20 -3.11
CA VAL A 142 9.04 -16.80 -4.49
C VAL A 142 10.53 -16.89 -4.78
N VAL A 143 11.35 -16.28 -3.93
CA VAL A 143 12.81 -16.23 -4.14
C VAL A 143 13.39 -17.63 -4.10
N SER A 144 13.08 -18.41 -3.06
CA SER A 144 13.64 -19.76 -2.93
C SER A 144 13.21 -20.68 -4.08
N THR A 145 11.97 -20.52 -4.55
CA THR A 145 11.46 -21.30 -5.68
C THR A 145 12.16 -20.95 -6.99
N LEU A 146 12.27 -19.66 -7.30
CA LEU A 146 12.72 -19.23 -8.62
C LEU A 146 14.24 -19.16 -8.77
N THR A 147 14.96 -18.94 -7.67
CA THR A 147 16.43 -18.86 -7.70
C THR A 147 17.11 -20.17 -7.33
N GLY A 148 16.42 -21.05 -6.62
CA GLY A 148 17.01 -22.25 -6.01
C GLY A 148 17.87 -21.95 -4.76
N GLU A 149 17.97 -20.67 -4.36
CA GLU A 149 18.63 -20.26 -3.12
C GLU A 149 17.65 -20.42 -1.96
N SER A 150 18.08 -21.06 -0.88
CA SER A 150 17.24 -21.20 0.31
C SER A 150 17.24 -19.89 1.12
N VAL A 151 16.22 -19.06 0.92
CA VAL A 151 16.01 -17.83 1.68
C VAL A 151 14.83 -18.01 2.62
N GLU A 152 15.13 -18.45 3.85
CA GLU A 152 14.10 -18.68 4.86
C GLU A 152 13.45 -17.38 5.33
N THR A 153 12.23 -17.50 5.85
CA THR A 153 11.43 -16.35 6.32
C THR A 153 12.17 -15.40 7.27
N PRO A 154 12.94 -15.85 8.28
CA PRO A 154 13.68 -14.92 9.15
C PRO A 154 14.70 -14.06 8.41
N ALA A 155 15.41 -14.63 7.44
CA ALA A 155 16.41 -13.92 6.65
C ALA A 155 15.73 -12.85 5.78
N MET A 156 14.64 -13.20 5.12
CA MET A 156 13.84 -12.25 4.33
C MET A 156 13.21 -11.16 5.22
N ALA A 157 12.70 -11.51 6.37
CA ALA A 157 12.11 -10.55 7.32
C ALA A 157 13.17 -9.57 7.84
N GLN A 158 14.37 -10.06 8.17
CA GLN A 158 15.47 -9.19 8.58
C GLN A 158 15.89 -8.26 7.45
N TRP A 159 16.08 -8.78 6.25
CA TRP A 159 16.41 -7.98 5.07
C TRP A 159 15.35 -6.91 4.79
N ALA A 160 14.07 -7.29 4.85
CA ALA A 160 12.96 -6.36 4.64
C ALA A 160 12.94 -5.24 5.69
N TYR A 161 13.20 -5.58 6.95
CA TYR A 161 13.28 -4.59 8.03
C TYR A 161 14.45 -3.63 7.84
N ASP A 162 15.65 -4.15 7.58
CA ASP A 162 16.88 -3.36 7.41
C ASP A 162 16.80 -2.40 6.21
N ASN A 163 15.99 -2.73 5.21
CA ASN A 163 15.78 -1.92 4.02
C ASN A 163 14.49 -1.05 4.08
N GLY A 164 13.82 -0.99 5.24
CA GLY A 164 12.69 -0.08 5.46
C GLY A 164 11.36 -0.56 4.87
N TYR A 165 11.20 -1.85 4.58
CA TYR A 165 9.95 -2.41 4.05
C TYR A 165 8.99 -2.95 5.11
N CYS A 166 9.40 -2.95 6.37
CA CYS A 166 8.51 -3.26 7.49
C CYS A 166 7.63 -2.04 7.79
N CYS A 167 6.32 -2.25 7.87
CA CYS A 167 5.35 -1.27 8.31
C CYS A 167 4.88 -1.64 9.73
N PRO A 168 5.40 -0.99 10.78
CA PRO A 168 5.11 -1.35 12.18
C PRO A 168 3.60 -1.43 12.46
N GLY A 169 3.17 -2.54 13.06
CA GLY A 169 1.76 -2.80 13.34
C GLY A 169 0.89 -3.15 12.12
N ASN A 170 1.49 -3.14 10.91
CA ASN A 170 0.77 -3.34 9.65
C ASN A 170 1.46 -4.30 8.66
N GLY A 171 2.52 -4.99 9.06
CA GLY A 171 3.24 -5.96 8.24
C GLY A 171 4.26 -5.35 7.30
N SER A 172 4.00 -5.31 6.00
CA SER A 172 4.98 -4.83 5.02
C SER A 172 4.39 -3.82 4.06
N TYR A 173 5.21 -2.85 3.64
CA TYR A 173 4.88 -2.03 2.49
C TYR A 173 4.83 -2.86 1.21
N HIS A 174 3.95 -2.52 0.28
CA HIS A 174 3.81 -3.23 -1.01
C HIS A 174 5.10 -3.20 -1.83
N THR A 175 5.90 -2.15 -1.66
CA THR A 175 7.21 -1.99 -2.30
C THR A 175 8.22 -3.06 -1.88
N LEU A 176 7.98 -3.83 -0.82
CA LEU A 176 8.76 -5.01 -0.49
C LEU A 176 8.87 -5.96 -1.68
N ILE A 177 7.76 -6.21 -2.38
CA ILE A 177 7.68 -7.25 -3.42
C ILE A 177 8.64 -6.96 -4.58
N PRO A 178 8.54 -5.82 -5.29
CA PRO A 178 9.47 -5.54 -6.38
C PRO A 178 10.90 -5.35 -5.91
N SER A 179 11.11 -4.83 -4.70
CA SER A 179 12.46 -4.59 -4.19
C SER A 179 13.17 -5.88 -3.78
N ALA A 180 12.48 -6.80 -3.13
CA ALA A 180 13.03 -8.12 -2.83
C ALA A 180 13.30 -8.90 -4.12
N ALA A 181 12.37 -8.91 -5.07
CA ALA A 181 12.58 -9.54 -6.36
C ALA A 181 13.85 -9.01 -7.06
N ALA A 182 14.01 -7.69 -7.13
CA ALA A 182 15.19 -7.06 -7.73
C ALA A 182 16.48 -7.43 -6.99
N ASN A 183 16.46 -7.48 -5.65
CA ASN A 183 17.64 -7.85 -4.85
C ASN A 183 18.15 -9.26 -5.15
N TRP A 184 17.24 -10.20 -5.46
CA TRP A 184 17.58 -11.58 -5.85
C TRP A 184 17.55 -11.82 -7.36
N GLY A 185 17.68 -10.75 -8.17
CA GLY A 185 17.84 -10.85 -9.63
C GLY A 185 16.58 -11.27 -10.40
N LEU A 186 15.41 -11.19 -9.79
CA LEU A 186 14.14 -11.48 -10.42
C LEU A 186 13.55 -10.24 -11.09
N GLN A 187 12.83 -10.44 -12.18
CA GLN A 187 12.08 -9.38 -12.85
C GLN A 187 10.63 -9.38 -12.40
N VAL A 188 10.04 -8.20 -12.27
CA VAL A 188 8.67 -8.01 -11.81
C VAL A 188 7.85 -7.26 -12.86
N GLU A 189 6.66 -7.77 -13.11
CA GLU A 189 5.60 -7.11 -13.86
C GLU A 189 4.45 -6.82 -12.87
N SER A 190 3.91 -5.63 -12.90
CA SER A 190 2.86 -5.18 -11.97
C SER A 190 1.57 -4.81 -12.72
N ASN A 191 0.47 -4.70 -11.98
CA ASN A 191 -0.83 -4.30 -12.50
C ASN A 191 -1.37 -5.21 -13.61
N LEU A 192 -1.24 -6.52 -13.42
CA LEU A 192 -1.77 -7.50 -14.34
C LEU A 192 -3.31 -7.40 -14.39
N SER A 193 -3.86 -7.48 -15.60
CA SER A 193 -5.29 -7.77 -15.77
C SER A 193 -5.62 -9.20 -15.35
N ALA A 194 -6.89 -9.53 -15.18
CA ALA A 194 -7.29 -10.91 -14.87
C ALA A 194 -6.76 -11.90 -15.93
N GLN A 195 -6.84 -11.56 -17.22
CA GLN A 195 -6.25 -12.37 -18.28
C GLN A 195 -4.73 -12.46 -18.17
N GLY A 196 -4.05 -11.32 -17.94
CA GLY A 196 -2.59 -11.29 -17.76
C GLY A 196 -2.13 -12.13 -16.57
N LEU A 197 -2.93 -12.20 -15.50
CA LEU A 197 -2.66 -13.08 -14.36
C LEU A 197 -2.74 -14.56 -14.77
N VAL A 198 -3.79 -14.96 -15.47
CA VAL A 198 -3.94 -16.34 -15.97
C VAL A 198 -2.80 -16.69 -16.93
N ASP A 199 -2.45 -15.80 -17.86
CA ASP A 199 -1.35 -16.00 -18.81
C ASP A 199 0.01 -16.15 -18.09
N ALA A 200 0.24 -15.32 -17.05
CA ALA A 200 1.43 -15.42 -16.23
C ALA A 200 1.53 -16.80 -15.52
N LEU A 201 0.45 -17.21 -14.84
CA LEU A 201 0.40 -18.50 -14.15
C LEU A 201 0.53 -19.68 -15.12
N SER A 202 -0.14 -19.62 -16.26
CA SER A 202 -0.06 -20.65 -17.32
C SER A 202 1.34 -20.78 -17.94
N SER A 203 2.13 -19.70 -17.88
CA SER A 203 3.53 -19.70 -18.34
C SER A 203 4.54 -20.11 -17.24
N GLY A 204 4.06 -20.54 -16.08
CA GLY A 204 4.89 -20.96 -14.96
C GLY A 204 5.49 -19.84 -14.11
N LYS A 205 4.97 -18.61 -14.26
CA LYS A 205 5.35 -17.49 -13.39
C LYS A 205 4.60 -17.59 -12.06
N LEU A 206 5.23 -17.08 -11.01
CA LEU A 206 4.57 -16.86 -9.71
C LEU A 206 4.02 -15.45 -9.63
N VAL A 207 2.88 -15.28 -8.99
CA VAL A 207 2.27 -13.97 -8.77
C VAL A 207 2.09 -13.75 -7.27
N VAL A 208 2.62 -12.65 -6.74
CA VAL A 208 2.32 -12.24 -5.37
C VAL A 208 1.07 -11.36 -5.40
N ALA A 209 0.02 -11.84 -4.76
CA ALA A 209 -1.25 -11.14 -4.66
C ALA A 209 -1.45 -10.54 -3.27
N ILE A 210 -2.06 -9.36 -3.23
CA ILE A 210 -2.47 -8.70 -2.00
C ILE A 210 -3.97 -8.89 -1.88
N MET A 211 -4.38 -9.64 -0.87
CA MET A 211 -5.76 -10.00 -0.63
C MET A 211 -6.41 -8.98 0.30
N ALA A 212 -7.55 -8.45 -0.13
CA ALA A 212 -8.46 -7.70 0.72
C ALA A 212 -9.31 -8.66 1.58
N LYS A 213 -10.14 -8.09 2.44
CA LYS A 213 -11.07 -8.86 3.29
C LYS A 213 -11.88 -9.87 2.47
N GLY A 214 -11.77 -11.13 2.86
CA GLY A 214 -12.43 -12.25 2.17
C GLY A 214 -11.99 -13.59 2.74
N HIS A 215 -11.87 -14.59 1.88
CA HIS A 215 -11.51 -15.96 2.28
C HIS A 215 -10.11 -16.10 2.89
N PHE A 216 -9.19 -15.23 2.51
CA PHE A 216 -7.79 -15.33 2.93
C PHE A 216 -7.47 -14.49 4.15
N THR A 217 -8.26 -13.46 4.45
CA THR A 217 -7.96 -12.51 5.52
C THR A 217 -9.17 -11.69 5.92
N SER A 218 -9.16 -11.19 7.15
CA SER A 218 -10.11 -10.17 7.62
C SER A 218 -9.63 -8.72 7.39
N GLY A 219 -8.36 -8.54 7.04
CA GLY A 219 -7.70 -7.27 6.74
C GLY A 219 -6.98 -7.33 5.39
N GLY A 220 -5.68 -7.15 5.36
CA GLY A 220 -4.81 -7.37 4.20
C GLY A 220 -3.93 -8.61 4.37
N HIS A 221 -3.54 -9.27 3.29
CA HIS A 221 -2.69 -10.45 3.33
C HIS A 221 -1.94 -10.66 2.02
N PHE A 222 -0.66 -11.00 2.09
CA PHE A 222 0.10 -11.43 0.93
C PHE A 222 0.03 -12.94 0.77
N ILE A 223 -0.29 -13.39 -0.44
CA ILE A 223 -0.22 -14.80 -0.83
C ILE A 223 0.54 -14.95 -2.15
N VAL A 224 0.99 -16.14 -2.44
CA VAL A 224 1.61 -16.48 -3.74
C VAL A 224 0.63 -17.31 -4.56
N LEU A 225 0.31 -16.86 -5.77
CA LEU A 225 -0.41 -17.66 -6.75
C LEU A 225 0.64 -18.44 -7.52
N ARG A 226 0.45 -19.76 -7.67
CA ARG A 226 1.46 -20.68 -8.19
C ARG A 226 1.01 -21.48 -9.41
N GLY A 227 -0.23 -21.32 -9.83
CA GLY A 227 -0.74 -22.03 -10.99
C GLY A 227 -2.20 -21.77 -11.25
N VAL A 228 -2.64 -22.26 -12.41
CA VAL A 228 -4.03 -22.29 -12.83
C VAL A 228 -4.33 -23.69 -13.39
N THR A 229 -5.43 -24.30 -12.94
CA THR A 229 -5.84 -25.64 -13.42
C THR A 229 -6.52 -25.55 -14.79
N ALA A 230 -6.70 -26.70 -15.43
CA ALA A 230 -7.41 -26.80 -16.70
C ALA A 230 -8.87 -26.30 -16.62
N GLU A 231 -9.46 -26.39 -15.42
CA GLU A 231 -10.81 -25.91 -15.12
C GLU A 231 -10.86 -24.40 -14.79
N GLY A 232 -9.70 -23.71 -14.80
CA GLY A 232 -9.59 -22.29 -14.52
C GLY A 232 -9.52 -21.92 -13.02
N LYS A 233 -9.28 -22.90 -12.15
CA LYS A 233 -9.10 -22.65 -10.73
C LYS A 233 -7.68 -22.18 -10.44
N ILE A 234 -7.53 -21.32 -9.46
CA ILE A 234 -6.25 -20.77 -9.03
C ILE A 234 -5.67 -21.61 -7.89
N LEU A 235 -4.40 -21.91 -7.99
CA LEU A 235 -3.63 -22.59 -6.97
C LEU A 235 -2.76 -21.58 -6.24
N VAL A 236 -2.76 -21.70 -4.92
CA VAL A 236 -2.05 -20.75 -4.07
C VAL A 236 -0.98 -21.42 -3.21
N ALA A 237 -0.04 -20.64 -2.73
CA ALA A 237 0.80 -20.94 -1.57
C ALA A 237 0.57 -19.81 -0.57
N ASP A 238 -0.29 -20.06 0.39
CA ASP A 238 -0.65 -19.10 1.41
C ASP A 238 0.29 -19.25 2.61
N PRO A 239 1.11 -18.26 2.93
CA PRO A 239 2.04 -18.34 4.05
C PRO A 239 1.36 -18.47 5.41
N ALA A 240 0.07 -18.20 5.49
CA ALA A 240 -0.71 -18.31 6.72
C ALA A 240 -1.52 -19.62 6.81
N SER A 241 -1.62 -20.41 5.73
CA SER A 241 -2.44 -21.63 5.76
C SER A 241 -2.03 -22.67 4.72
N ILE A 242 -1.52 -23.77 5.20
CA ILE A 242 -1.26 -24.94 4.35
C ILE A 242 -2.56 -25.54 3.82
N ASP A 243 -3.64 -25.49 4.60
CA ASP A 243 -4.95 -26.02 4.20
C ASP A 243 -5.53 -25.21 3.03
N ARG A 244 -5.42 -23.89 3.07
CA ARG A 244 -5.79 -23.03 1.93
C ARG A 244 -4.88 -23.26 0.73
N SER A 245 -3.61 -23.58 0.96
CA SER A 245 -2.65 -23.90 -0.10
C SER A 245 -2.92 -25.22 -0.81
N ASN A 246 -3.65 -26.12 -0.16
CA ASN A 246 -4.07 -27.41 -0.71
C ASN A 246 -5.46 -27.37 -1.36
N GLN A 247 -6.05 -26.20 -1.52
CA GLN A 247 -7.36 -26.00 -2.15
C GLN A 247 -7.21 -25.29 -3.49
N GLU A 248 -8.21 -25.48 -4.34
CA GLU A 248 -8.39 -24.75 -5.58
C GLU A 248 -9.37 -23.59 -5.35
N TRP A 249 -9.08 -22.44 -5.93
CA TRP A 249 -9.84 -21.23 -5.72
C TRP A 249 -10.42 -20.68 -7.03
N GLU A 250 -11.60 -20.09 -6.97
CA GLU A 250 -12.13 -19.32 -8.10
C GLU A 250 -11.28 -18.05 -8.32
N LEU A 251 -11.13 -17.64 -9.57
CA LEU A 251 -10.42 -16.43 -9.95
C LEU A 251 -11.21 -15.19 -9.53
#